data_fa2f28972e001a501c63c8222161f865
#
_entry.id   fa2f28972e001a501c63c8222161f865
#
_cell.length_a   1.000
_cell.length_b   1.000
_cell.length_c   1.000
_cell.angle_alpha   90.00
_cell.angle_beta   90.00
_cell.angle_gamma   90.00
#
_symmetry.space_group_name_H-M   'P 1'
#
loop_
_entity.id
_entity.type
_entity.pdbx_description
1 polymer ?
#
loop_
_entity_poly.entity_id
_entity_poly.type
_entity_poly.pdbx_seq_one_letter_code
_entity_poly.pdbx_strand_id
1 'polypeptide(L)'
;MRFEIISEGKTEKDSIAKFLKSWLDPKLTNPIGIKVTDEMGFARALRKIETKAKAKLEAPGNEQIIGVIGLIDLYGPEYQSHLTTVEQRYRESKELVERAVNDQRFRMHFAVHEVEAWLLCDKGIFPRAVQEIWPASLRPPEEVNFNEPPAKLLDRLYKQATGKTYKKTVNGKELFGKLNSSTAVAACPYLKLMLEDMLAMAKARGL
;
A
#
# COMPACT_ATOMS: atom_id res chain seq x y z
N MET A 1 -0.01 21.18 3.90
CA MET A 1 0.44 20.05 4.72
C MET A 1 0.48 18.76 3.92
N ARG A 2 1.30 17.75 4.31
CA ARG A 2 1.46 16.50 3.54
C ARG A 2 1.76 15.29 4.41
N PHE A 3 1.48 14.10 3.88
CA PHE A 3 2.07 12.85 4.34
C PHE A 3 3.36 12.54 3.57
N GLU A 4 4.32 11.95 4.28
CA GLU A 4 5.50 11.32 3.67
C GLU A 4 5.31 9.81 3.78
N ILE A 5 5.31 9.11 2.64
CA ILE A 5 5.21 7.63 2.61
C ILE A 5 6.58 7.07 2.26
N ILE A 6 7.05 6.11 3.05
CA ILE A 6 8.25 5.33 2.78
C ILE A 6 7.78 3.97 2.29
N SER A 7 8.00 3.66 1.00
CA SER A 7 7.55 2.42 0.36
C SER A 7 8.72 1.57 -0.14
N GLU A 8 8.43 0.32 -0.49
CA GLU A 8 9.43 -0.64 -0.96
C GLU A 8 9.84 -0.44 -2.41
N GLY A 9 8.92 -0.02 -3.28
CA GLY A 9 9.12 -0.05 -4.72
C GLY A 9 8.70 1.19 -5.49
N LYS A 10 9.18 1.28 -6.74
CA LYS A 10 8.94 2.43 -7.62
C LYS A 10 7.49 2.57 -8.09
N THR A 11 6.73 1.48 -8.12
CA THR A 11 5.35 1.47 -8.60
C THR A 11 4.44 2.30 -7.73
N GLU A 12 4.73 2.35 -6.43
CA GLU A 12 3.93 3.06 -5.44
C GLU A 12 4.05 4.58 -5.57
N LYS A 13 5.15 5.07 -6.16
CA LYS A 13 5.50 6.49 -6.08
C LYS A 13 4.46 7.45 -6.67
N ASP A 14 4.02 7.21 -7.90
CA ASP A 14 3.14 8.17 -8.60
C ASP A 14 1.66 7.77 -8.59
N SER A 15 1.39 6.46 -8.61
CA SER A 15 0.05 5.92 -8.77
C SER A 15 -0.69 5.87 -7.44
N ILE A 16 -0.01 5.39 -6.40
CA ILE A 16 -0.60 5.22 -5.07
C ILE A 16 -0.91 6.56 -4.43
N ALA A 17 -0.04 7.57 -4.60
CA ALA A 17 -0.31 8.90 -4.05
C ALA A 17 -1.66 9.47 -4.53
N LYS A 18 -1.95 9.38 -5.83
CA LYS A 18 -3.22 9.85 -6.41
C LYS A 18 -4.42 9.02 -5.92
N PHE A 19 -4.24 7.70 -5.86
CA PHE A 19 -5.26 6.78 -5.38
C PHE A 19 -5.63 7.05 -3.91
N LEU A 20 -4.64 7.19 -3.01
CA LEU A 20 -4.89 7.50 -1.61
C LEU A 20 -5.55 8.87 -1.43
N LYS A 21 -5.09 9.88 -2.17
CA LYS A 21 -5.71 11.22 -2.17
C LYS A 21 -7.17 11.18 -2.59
N SER A 22 -7.55 10.38 -3.57
CA SER A 22 -8.93 10.29 -4.04
C SER A 22 -9.91 9.84 -2.94
N TRP A 23 -9.42 9.12 -1.93
CA TRP A 23 -10.22 8.72 -0.77
C TRP A 23 -10.15 9.73 0.39
N LEU A 24 -8.98 10.36 0.60
CA LEU A 24 -8.73 11.26 1.74
C LEU A 24 -9.29 12.66 1.50
N ASP A 25 -8.96 13.29 0.38
CA ASP A 25 -9.28 14.70 0.12
C ASP A 25 -10.79 15.02 0.27
N PRO A 26 -11.74 14.17 -0.20
CA PRO A 26 -13.17 14.45 -0.02
C PRO A 26 -13.66 14.45 1.45
N LYS A 27 -12.84 13.99 2.38
CA LYS A 27 -13.15 13.85 3.81
C LYS A 27 -12.45 14.90 4.68
N LEU A 28 -11.68 15.77 4.05
CA LEU A 28 -10.88 16.81 4.68
C LEU A 28 -11.36 18.19 4.24
N THR A 29 -11.13 19.21 5.07
CA THR A 29 -11.46 20.60 4.75
C THR A 29 -10.57 21.18 3.65
N ASN A 30 -9.32 20.71 3.57
CA ASN A 30 -8.36 21.11 2.54
C ASN A 30 -7.63 19.89 1.97
N PRO A 31 -7.36 19.87 0.66
CA PRO A 31 -6.56 18.82 0.05
C PRO A 31 -5.16 18.73 0.66
N ILE A 32 -4.66 17.51 0.80
CA ILE A 32 -3.35 17.24 1.37
C ILE A 32 -2.34 16.83 0.31
N GLY A 33 -1.05 17.05 0.57
CA GLY A 33 0.04 16.45 -0.21
C GLY A 33 0.29 15.01 0.21
N ILE A 34 0.70 14.17 -0.74
CA ILE A 34 1.29 12.85 -0.45
C ILE A 34 2.58 12.75 -1.24
N LYS A 35 3.70 12.58 -0.54
CA LYS A 35 5.01 12.36 -1.15
C LYS A 35 5.48 10.95 -0.83
N VAL A 36 5.71 10.15 -1.86
CA VAL A 36 6.19 8.76 -1.72
C VAL A 36 7.69 8.71 -2.02
N THR A 37 8.44 8.08 -1.12
CA THR A 37 9.87 7.81 -1.27
C THR A 37 10.06 6.30 -1.33
N ASP A 38 10.65 5.81 -2.42
CA ASP A 38 10.91 4.39 -2.63
C ASP A 38 12.26 3.96 -2.03
N GLU A 39 12.27 2.78 -1.40
CA GLU A 39 13.45 2.08 -0.91
C GLU A 39 13.56 0.73 -1.61
N MET A 40 14.61 0.55 -2.39
CA MET A 40 14.77 -0.66 -3.21
C MET A 40 14.89 -1.93 -2.36
N GLY A 41 13.83 -2.76 -2.34
CA GLY A 41 13.77 -4.11 -1.78
C GLY A 41 13.38 -4.19 -0.30
N PHE A 42 12.55 -5.19 0.04
CA PHE A 42 11.94 -5.44 1.34
C PHE A 42 12.92 -5.39 2.54
N ALA A 43 13.97 -6.21 2.53
CA ALA A 43 14.90 -6.28 3.64
C ALA A 43 15.67 -4.97 3.90
N ARG A 44 15.86 -4.17 2.84
CA ARG A 44 16.47 -2.84 2.93
C ARG A 44 15.47 -1.81 3.45
N ALA A 45 14.23 -1.86 2.96
CA ALA A 45 13.17 -0.97 3.41
C ALA A 45 12.92 -1.15 4.91
N LEU A 46 12.71 -2.37 5.37
CA LEU A 46 12.43 -2.66 6.78
C LEU A 46 13.54 -2.17 7.72
N ARG A 47 14.83 -2.40 7.36
CA ARG A 47 15.97 -1.94 8.17
C ARG A 47 16.15 -0.43 8.19
N LYS A 48 15.74 0.27 7.12
CA LYS A 48 15.94 1.70 6.98
C LYS A 48 14.75 2.56 7.35
N ILE A 49 13.57 1.94 7.49
CA ILE A 49 12.33 2.69 7.71
C ILE A 49 12.40 3.53 8.99
N GLU A 50 12.95 2.97 10.06
CA GLU A 50 13.16 3.69 11.32
C GLU A 50 14.03 4.93 11.12
N THR A 51 15.24 4.75 10.60
CA THR A 51 16.19 5.85 10.38
C THR A 51 15.60 6.94 9.48
N LYS A 52 14.89 6.54 8.42
CA LYS A 52 14.29 7.49 7.49
C LYS A 52 13.06 8.18 8.03
N ALA A 53 12.24 7.48 8.81
CA ALA A 53 11.11 8.10 9.47
C ALA A 53 11.60 9.17 10.46
N LYS A 54 12.57 8.86 11.31
CA LYS A 54 13.19 9.81 12.23
C LYS A 54 13.78 11.01 11.47
N ALA A 55 14.59 10.77 10.44
CA ALA A 55 15.18 11.83 9.63
C ALA A 55 14.13 12.78 9.02
N LYS A 56 12.98 12.25 8.55
CA LYS A 56 11.89 13.08 8.02
C LYS A 56 11.18 13.88 9.12
N LEU A 57 10.97 13.27 10.28
CA LEU A 57 10.27 13.88 11.41
C LEU A 57 11.11 14.94 12.14
N GLU A 58 12.43 14.86 12.02
CA GLU A 58 13.39 15.80 12.63
C GLU A 58 13.91 16.86 11.64
N ALA A 59 13.68 16.68 10.34
CA ALA A 59 14.18 17.61 9.32
C ALA A 59 13.55 19.00 9.42
N PRO A 60 14.26 20.07 9.04
CA PRO A 60 13.68 21.40 8.89
C PRO A 60 12.45 21.37 7.98
N GLY A 61 11.38 22.08 8.34
CA GLY A 61 10.10 22.05 7.61
C GLY A 61 9.20 20.85 7.94
N ASN A 62 9.51 20.10 9.01
CA ASN A 62 8.70 18.95 9.45
C ASN A 62 7.33 19.36 9.99
N GLU A 63 7.12 20.63 10.32
CA GLU A 63 5.80 21.18 10.71
C GLU A 63 4.76 21.03 9.60
N GLN A 64 5.20 20.94 8.34
CA GLN A 64 4.34 20.66 7.19
C GLN A 64 3.99 19.18 7.05
N ILE A 65 4.64 18.30 7.81
CA ILE A 65 4.39 16.86 7.78
C ILE A 65 3.25 16.54 8.74
N ILE A 66 2.13 16.04 8.20
CA ILE A 66 1.00 15.52 8.97
C ILE A 66 1.45 14.23 9.67
N GLY A 67 2.08 13.35 8.91
CA GLY A 67 2.64 12.11 9.41
C GLY A 67 3.54 11.43 8.39
N VAL A 68 4.33 10.49 8.89
CA VAL A 68 5.17 9.59 8.09
C VAL A 68 4.55 8.20 8.14
N ILE A 69 4.27 7.63 6.99
CA ILE A 69 3.68 6.29 6.83
C ILE A 69 4.73 5.35 6.27
N GLY A 70 5.05 4.28 6.99
CA GLY A 70 5.74 3.14 6.40
C GLY A 70 4.72 2.27 5.65
N LEU A 71 4.97 1.98 4.38
CA LEU A 71 4.15 1.08 3.58
C LEU A 71 5.05 0.13 2.82
N ILE A 72 5.09 -1.13 3.25
CA ILE A 72 5.84 -2.19 2.59
C ILE A 72 4.98 -3.43 2.42
N ASP A 73 5.35 -4.29 1.49
CA ASP A 73 4.63 -5.53 1.25
C ASP A 73 4.79 -6.49 2.45
N LEU A 74 3.69 -7.11 2.90
CA LEU A 74 3.73 -8.14 3.95
C LEU A 74 4.05 -9.50 3.31
N TYR A 75 5.27 -9.65 2.78
CA TYR A 75 5.66 -10.75 1.93
C TYR A 75 6.81 -11.58 2.49
N GLY A 76 6.72 -12.90 2.27
CA GLY A 76 7.84 -13.84 2.38
C GLY A 76 7.84 -14.76 3.60
N PRO A 77 8.20 -16.05 3.38
CA PRO A 77 8.25 -17.06 4.44
C PRO A 77 9.38 -16.83 5.46
N GLU A 78 10.40 -16.07 5.11
CA GLU A 78 11.56 -15.80 6.01
C GLU A 78 11.28 -14.70 7.03
N TYR A 79 10.22 -13.92 6.81
CA TYR A 79 9.87 -12.84 7.69
C TYR A 79 9.07 -13.37 8.88
N GLN A 80 9.74 -13.47 10.02
CA GLN A 80 9.14 -13.94 11.27
C GLN A 80 8.45 -15.31 11.11
N SER A 81 9.22 -16.33 10.82
CA SER A 81 8.75 -17.70 10.56
C SER A 81 7.89 -18.31 11.68
N HIS A 82 7.94 -17.74 12.90
CA HIS A 82 7.10 -18.15 14.02
C HIS A 82 5.68 -17.58 13.96
N LEU A 83 5.42 -16.56 13.12
CA LEU A 83 4.09 -15.98 12.96
C LEU A 83 3.37 -16.67 11.81
N THR A 84 2.29 -17.35 12.11
CA THR A 84 1.59 -18.22 11.17
C THR A 84 0.44 -17.55 10.44
N THR A 85 -0.09 -16.44 10.97
CA THR A 85 -1.21 -15.71 10.36
C THR A 85 -0.82 -14.33 9.86
N VAL A 86 -1.55 -13.82 8.87
CA VAL A 86 -1.40 -12.45 8.36
C VAL A 86 -1.59 -11.43 9.49
N GLU A 87 -2.61 -11.62 10.31
CA GLU A 87 -2.94 -10.72 11.42
C GLU A 87 -1.79 -10.63 12.44
N GLN A 88 -1.25 -11.77 12.86
CA GLN A 88 -0.10 -11.80 13.78
C GLN A 88 1.10 -11.08 13.19
N ARG A 89 1.45 -11.39 11.95
CA ARG A 89 2.57 -10.74 11.24
C ARG A 89 2.38 -9.24 11.14
N TYR A 90 1.20 -8.81 10.72
CA TYR A 90 0.88 -7.40 10.59
C TYR A 90 1.02 -6.66 11.92
N ARG A 91 0.36 -7.16 12.97
CA ARG A 91 0.33 -6.53 14.28
C ARG A 91 1.73 -6.44 14.90
N GLU A 92 2.42 -7.56 15.00
CA GLU A 92 3.73 -7.61 15.67
C GLU A 92 4.79 -6.80 14.93
N SER A 93 4.78 -6.84 13.60
CA SER A 93 5.70 -6.04 12.79
C SER A 93 5.41 -4.55 12.89
N LYS A 94 4.12 -4.16 12.90
CA LYS A 94 3.68 -2.77 13.09
C LYS A 94 4.17 -2.25 14.44
N GLU A 95 3.88 -2.98 15.53
CA GLU A 95 4.26 -2.60 16.88
C GLU A 95 5.79 -2.48 17.04
N LEU A 96 6.54 -3.41 16.48
CA LEU A 96 8.01 -3.40 16.54
C LEU A 96 8.58 -2.13 15.93
N VAL A 97 8.16 -1.78 14.71
CA VAL A 97 8.69 -0.62 13.99
C VAL A 97 8.20 0.70 14.61
N GLU A 98 6.92 0.78 14.97
CA GLU A 98 6.37 1.99 15.62
C GLU A 98 7.04 2.27 16.97
N ARG A 99 7.33 1.23 17.75
CA ARG A 99 8.09 1.36 19.01
C ARG A 99 9.52 1.83 18.77
N ALA A 100 10.16 1.34 17.71
CA ALA A 100 11.53 1.75 17.36
C ALA A 100 11.60 3.21 16.89
N VAL A 101 10.63 3.69 16.12
CA VAL A 101 10.54 5.09 15.68
C VAL A 101 10.17 6.01 16.84
N ASN A 102 9.23 5.58 17.68
CA ASN A 102 8.78 6.27 18.90
C ASN A 102 8.33 7.73 18.67
N ASP A 103 7.58 8.00 17.61
CA ASP A 103 6.98 9.31 17.32
C ASP A 103 5.50 9.12 16.97
N GLN A 104 4.61 9.89 17.60
CA GLN A 104 3.16 9.82 17.38
C GLN A 104 2.74 10.16 15.95
N ARG A 105 3.58 10.81 15.18
CA ARG A 105 3.36 11.12 13.75
C ARG A 105 3.81 10.00 12.82
N PHE A 106 4.31 8.88 13.33
CA PHE A 106 4.66 7.72 12.53
C PHE A 106 3.60 6.63 12.64
N ARG A 107 3.27 6.01 11.51
CA ARG A 107 2.48 4.78 11.46
C ARG A 107 3.10 3.80 10.48
N MET A 108 3.22 2.55 10.93
CA MET A 108 3.64 1.45 10.07
C MET A 108 2.43 0.70 9.53
N HIS A 109 2.37 0.52 8.23
CA HIS A 109 1.36 -0.30 7.56
C HIS A 109 2.01 -1.25 6.56
N PHE A 110 1.29 -2.31 6.25
CA PHE A 110 1.73 -3.29 5.27
C PHE A 110 0.63 -3.48 4.24
N ALA A 111 1.01 -3.53 2.96
CA ALA A 111 0.16 -4.10 1.93
C ALA A 111 0.16 -5.62 2.13
N VAL A 112 -1.02 -6.20 2.38
CA VAL A 112 -1.12 -7.64 2.60
C VAL A 112 -0.83 -8.36 1.29
N HIS A 113 0.23 -9.14 1.31
CA HIS A 113 0.99 -9.67 0.20
C HIS A 113 1.71 -8.57 -0.59
N GLU A 114 1.03 -7.81 -1.40
CA GLU A 114 1.55 -6.75 -2.28
C GLU A 114 0.47 -5.69 -2.51
N VAL A 115 0.85 -4.48 -2.88
CA VAL A 115 -0.10 -3.42 -3.25
C VAL A 115 -1.00 -3.80 -4.44
N GLU A 116 -0.56 -4.71 -5.28
CA GLU A 116 -1.34 -5.26 -6.39
C GLU A 116 -2.60 -6.01 -5.93
N ALA A 117 -2.66 -6.47 -4.68
CA ALA A 117 -3.88 -7.04 -4.09
C ALA A 117 -5.06 -6.06 -4.21
N TRP A 118 -4.83 -4.77 -4.00
CA TRP A 118 -5.89 -3.76 -4.07
C TRP A 118 -6.54 -3.66 -5.45
N LEU A 119 -5.78 -3.96 -6.52
CA LEU A 119 -6.31 -3.98 -7.90
C LEU A 119 -7.31 -5.11 -8.12
N LEU A 120 -7.20 -6.22 -7.36
CA LEU A 120 -8.04 -7.39 -7.53
C LEU A 120 -9.47 -7.21 -7.05
N CYS A 121 -9.78 -6.11 -6.35
CA CYS A 121 -11.13 -5.82 -5.85
C CYS A 121 -12.13 -5.42 -6.96
N ASP A 122 -11.63 -5.00 -8.13
CA ASP A 122 -12.46 -4.56 -9.25
C ASP A 122 -11.94 -5.09 -10.58
N LYS A 123 -12.54 -6.18 -11.08
CA LYS A 123 -12.18 -6.72 -12.39
C LYS A 123 -12.48 -5.76 -13.54
N GLY A 124 -13.37 -4.80 -13.35
CA GLY A 124 -13.80 -3.85 -14.38
C GLY A 124 -12.69 -2.88 -14.83
N ILE A 125 -11.64 -2.69 -14.02
CA ILE A 125 -10.52 -1.83 -14.38
C ILE A 125 -9.54 -2.46 -15.39
N PHE A 126 -9.61 -3.79 -15.55
CA PHE A 126 -8.70 -4.54 -16.43
C PHE A 126 -9.14 -4.51 -17.89
N PRO A 127 -8.23 -4.77 -18.85
CA PRO A 127 -8.60 -4.96 -20.26
C PRO A 127 -9.65 -6.07 -20.43
N ARG A 128 -10.58 -5.90 -21.38
CA ARG A 128 -11.68 -6.82 -21.61
C ARG A 128 -11.22 -8.30 -21.72
N ALA A 129 -10.17 -8.55 -22.48
CA ALA A 129 -9.61 -9.90 -22.62
C ALA A 129 -9.21 -10.52 -21.28
N VAL A 130 -8.68 -9.72 -20.32
CA VAL A 130 -8.35 -10.18 -18.97
C VAL A 130 -9.61 -10.43 -18.16
N GLN A 131 -10.63 -9.59 -18.30
CA GLN A 131 -11.92 -9.77 -17.61
C GLN A 131 -12.62 -11.07 -18.04
N GLU A 132 -12.52 -11.46 -19.33
CA GLU A 132 -13.15 -12.66 -19.88
C GLU A 132 -12.59 -13.96 -19.30
N ILE A 133 -11.32 -13.97 -18.90
CA ILE A 133 -10.66 -15.13 -18.27
C ILE A 133 -10.50 -14.97 -16.74
N TRP A 134 -11.19 -13.98 -16.15
CA TRP A 134 -11.10 -13.75 -14.72
C TRP A 134 -11.55 -14.98 -13.91
N PRO A 135 -10.79 -15.40 -12.88
CA PRO A 135 -11.15 -16.56 -12.07
C PRO A 135 -12.56 -16.41 -11.45
N ALA A 136 -13.40 -17.43 -11.60
CA ALA A 136 -14.76 -17.42 -11.04
C ALA A 136 -14.78 -17.37 -9.50
N SER A 137 -13.72 -17.90 -8.87
CA SER A 137 -13.56 -17.97 -7.41
C SER A 137 -12.24 -17.35 -6.97
N LEU A 138 -12.11 -16.02 -7.13
CA LEU A 138 -10.99 -15.32 -6.54
C LEU A 138 -11.28 -15.07 -5.06
N ARG A 139 -10.31 -15.36 -4.20
CA ARG A 139 -10.39 -14.98 -2.77
C ARG A 139 -10.44 -13.45 -2.62
N PRO A 140 -10.96 -12.93 -1.48
CA PRO A 140 -10.84 -11.51 -1.18
C PRO A 140 -9.40 -11.02 -1.40
N PRO A 141 -9.21 -9.80 -1.87
CA PRO A 141 -7.89 -9.32 -2.32
C PRO A 141 -6.76 -9.51 -1.29
N GLU A 142 -7.01 -9.22 -0.02
CA GLU A 142 -6.03 -9.36 1.05
C GLU A 142 -5.97 -10.79 1.66
N GLU A 143 -6.68 -11.75 1.09
CA GLU A 143 -6.61 -13.18 1.41
C GLU A 143 -5.96 -14.00 0.29
N VAL A 144 -5.51 -13.36 -0.78
CA VAL A 144 -4.85 -14.03 -1.89
C VAL A 144 -3.55 -14.68 -1.43
N ASN A 145 -3.38 -15.90 -1.86
CA ASN A 145 -2.46 -16.90 -1.35
C ASN A 145 -0.98 -16.57 -1.58
N PHE A 146 -0.11 -16.96 -0.65
CA PHE A 146 1.34 -16.93 -0.77
C PHE A 146 1.90 -17.75 -1.95
N ASN A 147 1.20 -18.80 -2.39
CA ASN A 147 1.63 -19.64 -3.52
C ASN A 147 1.49 -18.92 -4.88
N GLU A 148 0.57 -17.99 -5.01
CA GLU A 148 0.42 -17.15 -6.19
C GLU A 148 0.17 -15.70 -5.74
N PRO A 149 1.25 -14.93 -5.46
CA PRO A 149 1.12 -13.53 -5.08
C PRO A 149 0.33 -12.71 -6.11
N PRO A 150 -0.32 -11.61 -5.70
CA PRO A 150 -1.14 -10.78 -6.59
C PRO A 150 -0.47 -10.41 -7.92
N ALA A 151 0.80 -10.01 -7.89
CA ALA A 151 1.53 -9.68 -9.12
C ALA A 151 1.76 -10.88 -10.04
N LYS A 152 1.98 -12.09 -9.47
CA LYS A 152 2.10 -13.34 -10.27
C LYS A 152 0.77 -13.74 -10.88
N LEU A 153 -0.32 -13.62 -10.11
CA LEU A 153 -1.67 -13.84 -10.62
C LEU A 153 -1.97 -12.91 -11.80
N LEU A 154 -1.69 -11.61 -11.65
CA LEU A 154 -1.87 -10.63 -12.73
C LEU A 154 -1.00 -10.95 -13.94
N ASP A 155 0.27 -11.33 -13.75
CA ASP A 155 1.15 -11.72 -14.85
C ASP A 155 0.63 -12.94 -15.61
N ARG A 156 0.12 -13.95 -14.92
CA ARG A 156 -0.51 -15.12 -15.52
C ARG A 156 -1.74 -14.75 -16.34
N LEU A 157 -2.65 -13.94 -15.77
CA LEU A 157 -3.86 -13.49 -16.45
C LEU A 157 -3.53 -12.68 -17.71
N TYR A 158 -2.58 -11.74 -17.61
CA TYR A 158 -2.16 -10.94 -18.77
C TYR A 158 -1.54 -11.79 -19.87
N LYS A 159 -0.66 -12.76 -19.52
CA LYS A 159 -0.07 -13.69 -20.49
C LYS A 159 -1.12 -14.53 -21.20
N GLN A 160 -2.06 -15.09 -20.46
CA GLN A 160 -3.13 -15.92 -21.03
C GLN A 160 -4.08 -15.09 -21.93
N ALA A 161 -4.45 -13.90 -21.50
CA ALA A 161 -5.41 -13.06 -22.22
C ALA A 161 -4.82 -12.33 -23.42
N THR A 162 -3.56 -11.89 -23.33
CA THR A 162 -2.98 -10.94 -24.29
C THR A 162 -1.64 -11.36 -24.89
N GLY A 163 -1.06 -12.46 -24.44
CA GLY A 163 0.30 -12.87 -24.79
C GLY A 163 1.42 -12.00 -24.21
N LYS A 164 1.08 -11.00 -23.36
CA LYS A 164 2.06 -10.04 -22.79
C LYS A 164 2.15 -10.20 -21.27
N THR A 165 3.31 -9.90 -20.70
CA THR A 165 3.53 -9.87 -19.25
C THR A 165 2.89 -8.64 -18.60
N TYR A 166 2.37 -8.80 -17.38
CA TYR A 166 2.00 -7.68 -16.53
C TYR A 166 3.26 -6.90 -16.10
N LYS A 167 3.24 -5.59 -16.29
CA LYS A 167 4.34 -4.70 -15.87
C LYS A 167 3.84 -3.76 -14.79
N LYS A 168 4.33 -3.92 -13.56
CA LYS A 168 3.95 -3.08 -12.42
C LYS A 168 4.01 -1.58 -12.74
N THR A 169 5.11 -1.12 -13.34
CA THR A 169 5.35 0.30 -13.64
C THR A 169 4.48 0.88 -14.78
N VAL A 170 3.90 0.05 -15.62
CA VAL A 170 3.07 0.47 -16.76
C VAL A 170 1.61 0.13 -16.48
N ASN A 171 1.31 -1.18 -16.39
CA ASN A 171 -0.06 -1.64 -16.17
C ASN A 171 -0.58 -1.28 -14.78
N GLY A 172 0.25 -1.42 -13.73
CA GLY A 172 -0.12 -1.04 -12.37
C GLY A 172 -0.49 0.43 -12.28
N LYS A 173 0.31 1.31 -12.89
CA LYS A 173 0.00 2.75 -12.93
C LYS A 173 -1.33 3.06 -13.62
N GLU A 174 -1.61 2.42 -14.74
CA GLU A 174 -2.88 2.59 -15.46
C GLU A 174 -4.07 2.09 -14.63
N LEU A 175 -3.95 0.89 -14.03
CA LEU A 175 -5.00 0.26 -13.24
C LEU A 175 -5.32 1.05 -11.97
N PHE A 176 -4.30 1.52 -11.23
CA PHE A 176 -4.52 2.41 -10.09
C PHE A 176 -5.21 3.71 -10.48
N GLY A 177 -4.96 4.22 -11.71
CA GLY A 177 -5.67 5.38 -12.24
C GLY A 177 -7.15 5.17 -12.51
N LYS A 178 -7.58 3.91 -12.71
CA LYS A 178 -8.97 3.49 -12.93
C LYS A 178 -9.66 3.01 -11.67
N LEU A 179 -8.89 2.59 -10.67
CA LEU A 179 -9.42 1.98 -9.46
C LEU A 179 -10.18 2.99 -8.61
N ASN A 180 -11.44 2.68 -8.29
CA ASN A 180 -12.21 3.45 -7.32
C ASN A 180 -11.71 3.16 -5.90
N SER A 181 -11.26 4.20 -5.20
CA SER A 181 -10.69 4.05 -3.85
C SER A 181 -11.70 3.56 -2.82
N SER A 182 -12.98 3.92 -2.94
CA SER A 182 -14.03 3.44 -2.02
C SER A 182 -14.31 1.96 -2.22
N THR A 183 -14.29 1.46 -3.47
CA THR A 183 -14.42 0.04 -3.78
C THR A 183 -13.26 -0.76 -3.17
N ALA A 184 -12.04 -0.26 -3.31
CA ALA A 184 -10.86 -0.92 -2.75
C ALA A 184 -10.90 -0.94 -1.21
N VAL A 185 -11.26 0.18 -0.59
CA VAL A 185 -11.40 0.28 0.89
C VAL A 185 -12.47 -0.67 1.43
N ALA A 186 -13.55 -0.87 0.71
CA ALA A 186 -14.60 -1.81 1.12
C ALA A 186 -14.15 -3.28 1.05
N ALA A 187 -13.23 -3.61 0.13
CA ALA A 187 -12.75 -4.96 -0.10
C ALA A 187 -11.44 -5.31 0.62
N CYS A 188 -10.69 -4.31 1.09
CA CYS A 188 -9.33 -4.43 1.62
C CYS A 188 -9.24 -3.86 3.04
N PRO A 189 -9.46 -4.67 4.09
CA PRO A 189 -9.50 -4.19 5.48
C PRO A 189 -8.19 -3.56 5.96
N TYR A 190 -7.03 -4.01 5.52
CA TYR A 190 -5.74 -3.41 5.92
C TYR A 190 -5.45 -2.09 5.19
N LEU A 191 -5.86 -1.97 3.92
CA LEU A 191 -5.88 -0.68 3.23
C LEU A 191 -6.81 0.31 3.95
N LYS A 192 -8.00 -0.15 4.35
CA LYS A 192 -8.95 0.66 5.13
C LYS A 192 -8.31 1.17 6.42
N LEU A 193 -7.68 0.29 7.18
CA LEU A 193 -6.99 0.64 8.43
C LEU A 193 -5.94 1.73 8.22
N MET A 194 -5.12 1.61 7.17
CA MET A 194 -4.12 2.62 6.84
C MET A 194 -4.75 3.98 6.53
N LEU A 195 -5.80 3.99 5.70
CA LEU A 195 -6.45 5.23 5.31
C LEU A 195 -7.22 5.89 6.47
N GLU A 196 -7.79 5.11 7.37
CA GLU A 196 -8.45 5.61 8.59
C GLU A 196 -7.41 6.23 9.56
N ASP A 197 -6.25 5.60 9.74
CA ASP A 197 -5.14 6.17 10.51
C ASP A 197 -4.69 7.52 9.89
N MET A 198 -4.48 7.56 8.58
CA MET A 198 -4.11 8.80 7.87
C MET A 198 -5.18 9.88 8.03
N LEU A 199 -6.45 9.53 7.90
CA LEU A 199 -7.56 10.48 8.09
C LEU A 199 -7.60 11.04 9.52
N ALA A 200 -7.44 10.16 10.52
CA ALA A 200 -7.40 10.57 11.92
C ALA A 200 -6.24 11.53 12.21
N MET A 201 -5.05 11.23 11.66
CA MET A 201 -3.87 12.10 11.78
C MET A 201 -4.09 13.48 11.13
N ALA A 202 -4.73 13.51 9.95
CA ALA A 202 -5.03 14.77 9.26
C ALA A 202 -6.04 15.61 10.04
N LYS A 203 -7.10 14.99 10.55
CA LYS A 203 -8.12 15.66 11.39
C LYS A 203 -7.53 16.19 12.70
N ALA A 204 -6.60 15.47 13.32
CA ALA A 204 -5.89 15.96 14.52
C ALA A 204 -5.03 17.20 14.23
N ARG A 205 -4.72 17.47 12.96
CA ARG A 205 -4.02 18.69 12.49
C ARG A 205 -4.97 19.80 12.01
N GLY A 206 -6.30 19.63 12.23
CA GLY A 206 -7.31 20.63 11.87
C GLY A 206 -7.71 20.62 10.37
N LEU A 207 -7.44 19.53 9.64
CA LEU A 207 -7.77 19.39 8.22
C LEU A 207 -9.10 18.71 7.98
#